data_81532d5bf3abe7155a40714642c789ea
#
_entry.id   81532d5bf3abe7155a40714642c789ea
#
_cell.length_a   1.000
_cell.length_b   1.000
_cell.length_c   1.000
_cell.angle_alpha   90.00
_cell.angle_beta   90.00
_cell.angle_gamma   90.00
#
_symmetry.space_group_name_H-M   'P 1'
#
loop_
_entity.id
_entity.type
_entity.pdbx_description
1 polymer ?
#
loop_
_entity_poly.entity_id
_entity_poly.type
_entity_poly.pdbx_seq_one_letter_code
_entity_poly.pdbx_strand_id
1 'polypeptide(L)'
;MSNMQFTSLTLENYKAFDNITFNLMETKERAKKMLAIYGENGVGKSTVISSFKNLRISLETRNNRNKIEQLSHIPFDKLIKSNVTLPPVSFKDIFKNVPTISDSEDKVTKVKYNFLIDNKKGSYLLKFNKEELLEEKLEFTILKNKGILFDISKENFKLNKLLFKNQTLRNKVNELIETYWGNHSFLSIINEIIDQKNINIKTIFPNLIKVVSSFKKICVLDSSVTALHYSVPSLLEGNISSDDKKRLNFLKSIGQQTVKSFLRRVNSNFLDAEYEFKNVGNQLHYELLLTERINNEPL
;
A
#
# COMPACT_ATOMS: atom_id res chain seq x y z
N MET A 1 -4.83 -11.74 14.28
CA MET A 1 -4.34 -10.92 13.15
C MET A 1 -3.74 -11.83 12.09
N SER A 2 -4.04 -11.65 10.80
CA SER A 2 -3.40 -12.44 9.73
C SER A 2 -1.91 -12.10 9.67
N ASN A 3 -1.06 -13.13 9.66
CA ASN A 3 0.38 -12.96 9.52
C ASN A 3 0.72 -13.04 8.02
N MET A 4 1.12 -11.91 7.43
CA MET A 4 1.57 -11.85 6.05
C MET A 4 3.08 -11.72 5.97
N GLN A 5 3.69 -12.49 5.06
CA GLN A 5 5.12 -12.45 4.77
C GLN A 5 5.35 -12.54 3.27
N PHE A 6 6.21 -11.71 2.72
CA PHE A 6 6.65 -11.85 1.34
C PHE A 6 7.72 -12.94 1.24
N THR A 7 7.62 -13.76 0.19
CA THR A 7 8.52 -14.89 -0.05
C THR A 7 9.45 -14.67 -1.24
N SER A 8 9.02 -13.88 -2.21
CA SER A 8 9.90 -13.31 -3.24
C SER A 8 9.29 -12.07 -3.88
N LEU A 9 10.16 -11.26 -4.47
CA LEU A 9 9.82 -10.11 -5.29
C LEU A 9 10.56 -10.25 -6.62
N THR A 10 9.81 -10.24 -7.73
CA THR A 10 10.40 -10.18 -9.09
C THR A 10 10.08 -8.82 -9.68
N LEU A 11 11.10 -8.15 -10.22
CA LEU A 11 11.02 -6.88 -10.90
C LEU A 11 11.60 -7.05 -12.30
N GLU A 12 10.79 -6.75 -13.33
CA GLU A 12 11.24 -6.73 -14.72
C GLU A 12 10.98 -5.34 -15.30
N ASN A 13 12.00 -4.74 -15.88
CA ASN A 13 11.97 -3.40 -16.44
C ASN A 13 11.42 -2.35 -15.44
N TYR A 14 11.93 -2.38 -14.20
CA TYR A 14 11.45 -1.53 -13.12
C TYR A 14 12.61 -0.69 -12.55
N LYS A 15 12.61 0.62 -12.84
CA LYS A 15 13.66 1.57 -12.42
C LYS A 15 15.07 1.06 -12.80
N ALA A 16 15.90 0.77 -11.79
CA ALA A 16 17.29 0.33 -11.98
C ALA A 16 17.43 -1.15 -12.38
N PHE A 17 16.34 -1.91 -12.46
CA PHE A 17 16.37 -3.34 -12.70
C PHE A 17 15.78 -3.73 -14.05
N ASP A 18 16.58 -4.41 -14.86
CA ASP A 18 16.10 -5.05 -16.08
C ASP A 18 15.29 -6.30 -15.74
N ASN A 19 15.91 -7.24 -15.03
CA ASN A 19 15.22 -8.42 -14.51
C ASN A 19 15.93 -8.92 -13.25
N ILE A 20 15.21 -8.93 -12.14
CA ILE A 20 15.73 -9.42 -10.87
C ILE A 20 14.67 -10.12 -10.06
N THR A 21 15.06 -11.16 -9.35
CA THR A 21 14.21 -11.83 -8.36
C THR A 21 14.91 -11.88 -7.02
N PHE A 22 14.33 -11.24 -6.03
CA PHE A 22 14.76 -11.31 -4.64
C PHE A 22 14.09 -12.49 -3.95
N ASN A 23 14.91 -13.43 -3.48
CA ASN A 23 14.42 -14.52 -2.64
C ASN A 23 14.37 -14.06 -1.18
N LEU A 24 13.15 -14.03 -0.63
CA LEU A 24 12.88 -13.62 0.75
C LEU A 24 12.61 -14.82 1.66
N MET A 25 12.89 -16.04 1.20
CA MET A 25 12.76 -17.26 2.01
C MET A 25 14.04 -17.55 2.79
N GLU A 26 13.89 -17.92 4.04
CA GLU A 26 14.96 -18.47 4.88
C GLU A 26 15.10 -19.99 4.65
N THR A 27 13.96 -20.68 4.57
CA THR A 27 13.84 -22.08 4.26
C THR A 27 12.73 -22.31 3.23
N LYS A 28 12.50 -23.54 2.78
CA LYS A 28 11.40 -23.84 1.83
C LYS A 28 10.01 -23.48 2.37
N GLU A 29 9.84 -23.32 3.69
CA GLU A 29 8.54 -23.10 4.33
C GLU A 29 8.48 -21.79 5.11
N ARG A 30 9.61 -21.14 5.40
CA ARG A 30 9.68 -19.96 6.27
C ARG A 30 10.29 -18.78 5.54
N ALA A 31 9.58 -17.67 5.53
CA ALA A 31 10.11 -16.40 5.03
C ALA A 31 11.09 -15.77 6.03
N LYS A 32 12.05 -15.01 5.54
CA LYS A 32 12.99 -14.22 6.34
C LYS A 32 12.21 -13.22 7.18
N LYS A 33 12.57 -13.11 8.44
CA LYS A 33 12.01 -12.08 9.35
C LYS A 33 12.59 -10.70 9.10
N MET A 34 13.83 -10.67 8.61
CA MET A 34 14.57 -9.44 8.32
C MET A 34 15.42 -9.65 7.06
N LEU A 35 15.50 -8.63 6.25
CA LEU A 35 16.40 -8.55 5.10
C LEU A 35 17.11 -7.19 5.14
N ALA A 36 18.42 -7.21 5.13
CA ALA A 36 19.24 -6.01 4.95
C ALA A 36 19.80 -5.99 3.52
N ILE A 37 19.66 -4.86 2.85
CA ILE A 37 20.13 -4.66 1.48
C ILE A 37 21.23 -3.61 1.50
N TYR A 38 22.44 -4.02 1.18
CA TYR A 38 23.64 -3.18 1.10
C TYR A 38 24.08 -3.01 -0.35
N GLY A 39 24.82 -1.96 -0.62
CA GLY A 39 25.40 -1.67 -1.93
C GLY A 39 25.71 -0.18 -2.09
N GLU A 40 26.36 0.17 -3.16
CA GLU A 40 26.66 1.56 -3.54
C GLU A 40 25.40 2.39 -3.81
N ASN A 41 25.55 3.71 -3.86
CA ASN A 41 24.45 4.60 -4.21
C ASN A 41 24.09 4.38 -5.69
N GLY A 42 22.79 4.41 -5.99
CA GLY A 42 22.30 4.20 -7.36
C GLY A 42 21.99 2.75 -7.77
N VAL A 43 22.50 1.73 -7.07
CA VAL A 43 22.30 0.31 -7.43
C VAL A 43 20.87 -0.24 -7.25
N GLY A 44 19.92 0.58 -6.85
CA GLY A 44 18.51 0.18 -6.78
C GLY A 44 18.01 -0.26 -5.40
N LYS A 45 18.73 -0.02 -4.29
CA LYS A 45 18.23 -0.35 -2.94
C LYS A 45 16.86 0.25 -2.66
N SER A 46 16.67 1.53 -2.92
CA SER A 46 15.40 2.24 -2.74
C SER A 46 14.32 1.77 -3.73
N THR A 47 14.72 1.17 -4.85
CA THR A 47 13.80 0.62 -5.85
C THR A 47 13.01 -0.57 -5.30
N VAL A 48 13.65 -1.42 -4.51
CA VAL A 48 12.99 -2.54 -3.84
C VAL A 48 11.91 -2.02 -2.88
N ILE A 49 12.28 -1.04 -2.04
CA ILE A 49 11.35 -0.42 -1.07
C ILE A 49 10.19 0.26 -1.81
N SER A 50 10.50 1.00 -2.89
CA SER A 50 9.48 1.72 -3.66
C SER A 50 8.47 0.77 -4.32
N SER A 51 8.84 -0.47 -4.65
CA SER A 51 7.89 -1.44 -5.20
C SER A 51 6.79 -1.80 -4.19
N PHE A 52 7.15 -1.99 -2.92
CA PHE A 52 6.16 -2.24 -1.85
C PHE A 52 5.33 -1.00 -1.53
N LYS A 53 5.94 0.19 -1.56
CA LYS A 53 5.23 1.47 -1.43
C LYS A 53 4.16 1.61 -2.51
N ASN A 54 4.54 1.36 -3.77
CA ASN A 54 3.64 1.46 -4.91
C ASN A 54 2.52 0.42 -4.85
N LEU A 55 2.81 -0.81 -4.41
CA LEU A 55 1.78 -1.82 -4.12
C LEU A 55 0.76 -1.29 -3.11
N ARG A 56 1.23 -0.74 -1.98
CA ARG A 56 0.33 -0.21 -0.94
C ARG A 56 -0.53 0.95 -1.47
N ILE A 57 0.08 1.89 -2.20
CA ILE A 57 -0.61 3.07 -2.73
C ILE A 57 -1.62 2.66 -3.81
N SER A 58 -1.30 1.68 -4.66
CA SER A 58 -2.18 1.23 -5.75
C SER A 58 -3.53 0.72 -5.25
N LEU A 59 -3.62 0.23 -4.02
CA LEU A 59 -4.88 -0.21 -3.40
C LEU A 59 -5.82 0.94 -3.02
N GLU A 60 -5.31 2.15 -2.89
CA GLU A 60 -6.07 3.31 -2.42
C GLU A 60 -6.53 4.25 -3.52
N THR A 61 -6.11 4.03 -4.76
CA THR A 61 -6.34 4.98 -5.86
C THR A 61 -7.84 5.28 -6.07
N ARG A 62 -8.72 4.29 -5.98
CA ARG A 62 -10.18 4.51 -6.07
C ARG A 62 -10.72 5.31 -4.89
N ASN A 63 -10.34 4.94 -3.67
CA ASN A 63 -10.76 5.65 -2.47
C ASN A 63 -10.26 7.09 -2.47
N ASN A 64 -9.02 7.32 -2.91
CA ASN A 64 -8.45 8.66 -3.03
C ASN A 64 -9.22 9.50 -4.05
N ARG A 65 -9.53 8.92 -5.23
CA ARG A 65 -10.32 9.60 -6.25
C ARG A 65 -11.67 10.03 -5.72
N ASN A 66 -12.41 9.13 -5.07
CA ASN A 66 -13.71 9.45 -4.50
C ASN A 66 -13.62 10.55 -3.44
N LYS A 67 -12.57 10.54 -2.60
CA LYS A 67 -12.34 11.60 -1.61
C LYS A 67 -12.09 12.95 -2.28
N ILE A 68 -11.28 12.99 -3.34
CA ILE A 68 -10.98 14.23 -4.08
C ILE A 68 -12.23 14.73 -4.81
N GLU A 69 -13.01 13.85 -5.43
CA GLU A 69 -14.29 14.22 -6.05
C GLU A 69 -15.27 14.82 -5.05
N GLN A 70 -15.32 14.32 -3.82
CA GLN A 70 -16.10 14.92 -2.73
C GLN A 70 -15.57 16.30 -2.28
N LEU A 71 -14.26 16.55 -2.42
CA LEU A 71 -13.64 17.84 -2.11
C LEU A 71 -13.76 18.86 -3.24
N SER A 72 -14.23 18.47 -4.43
CA SER A 72 -14.37 19.36 -5.61
C SER A 72 -15.30 20.55 -5.38
N HIS A 73 -16.13 20.49 -4.33
CA HIS A 73 -16.98 21.63 -3.88
C HIS A 73 -16.22 22.69 -3.05
N ILE A 74 -14.95 22.41 -2.67
CA ILE A 74 -14.11 23.35 -1.93
C ILE A 74 -13.36 24.22 -2.92
N PRO A 75 -13.39 25.55 -2.81
CA PRO A 75 -12.63 26.44 -3.70
C PRO A 75 -11.15 26.06 -3.74
N PHE A 76 -10.60 25.91 -4.94
CA PHE A 76 -9.24 25.45 -5.20
C PHE A 76 -8.17 26.30 -4.48
N ASP A 77 -8.42 27.61 -4.34
CA ASP A 77 -7.55 28.55 -3.61
C ASP A 77 -7.33 28.20 -2.14
N LYS A 78 -8.30 27.52 -1.52
CA LYS A 78 -8.17 27.04 -0.14
C LYS A 78 -7.34 25.77 -0.06
N LEU A 79 -7.36 24.94 -1.09
CA LEU A 79 -6.54 23.71 -1.18
C LEU A 79 -5.06 24.03 -1.43
N ILE A 80 -4.75 25.02 -2.28
CA ILE A 80 -3.36 25.42 -2.57
C ILE A 80 -2.69 26.05 -1.35
N LYS A 81 -3.39 26.86 -0.56
CA LYS A 81 -2.85 27.50 0.63
C LYS A 81 -2.44 26.52 1.75
N SER A 82 -2.89 25.26 1.67
CA SER A 82 -2.63 24.25 2.70
C SER A 82 -1.38 23.39 2.47
N ASN A 83 -0.61 23.60 1.39
CA ASN A 83 0.54 22.75 1.01
C ASN A 83 0.21 21.23 0.97
N VAL A 84 -1.06 20.88 0.72
CA VAL A 84 -1.50 19.48 0.69
C VAL A 84 -1.02 18.83 -0.60
N THR A 85 -0.13 17.90 -0.49
CA THR A 85 0.20 17.01 -1.61
C THR A 85 -0.97 16.03 -1.80
N LEU A 86 -1.66 16.13 -2.93
CA LEU A 86 -2.75 15.23 -3.24
C LEU A 86 -2.23 13.80 -3.43
N PRO A 87 -2.90 12.81 -2.83
CA PRO A 87 -2.52 11.41 -3.03
C PRO A 87 -2.79 10.97 -4.47
N PRO A 88 -2.06 9.96 -4.99
CA PRO A 88 -2.34 9.39 -6.30
C PRO A 88 -3.78 8.91 -6.42
N VAL A 89 -4.45 9.29 -7.52
CA VAL A 89 -5.85 8.97 -7.82
C VAL A 89 -6.00 8.00 -8.98
N SER A 90 -4.90 7.59 -9.59
CA SER A 90 -4.87 6.62 -10.68
C SER A 90 -3.60 5.78 -10.63
N PHE A 91 -3.59 4.70 -11.38
CA PHE A 91 -2.39 3.86 -11.56
C PHE A 91 -1.28 4.66 -12.27
N LYS A 92 -1.64 5.45 -13.27
CA LYS A 92 -0.72 6.35 -13.97
C LYS A 92 0.00 7.32 -13.03
N ASP A 93 -0.71 7.90 -12.04
CA ASP A 93 -0.10 8.85 -11.10
C ASP A 93 1.01 8.22 -10.24
N ILE A 94 0.90 6.91 -9.98
CA ILE A 94 1.90 6.17 -9.22
C ILE A 94 3.14 5.91 -10.09
N PHE A 95 2.94 5.54 -11.36
CA PHE A 95 3.99 4.96 -12.20
C PHE A 95 4.53 5.88 -13.29
N LYS A 96 3.89 7.04 -13.57
CA LYS A 96 4.36 8.02 -14.57
C LYS A 96 5.81 8.47 -14.38
N ASN A 97 6.27 8.50 -13.14
CA ASN A 97 7.62 8.92 -12.77
C ASN A 97 8.52 7.72 -12.39
N VAL A 98 8.10 6.50 -12.71
CA VAL A 98 8.96 5.32 -12.56
C VAL A 98 9.82 5.20 -13.82
N PRO A 99 11.10 5.60 -13.78
CA PRO A 99 11.97 5.43 -14.94
C PRO A 99 12.12 3.94 -15.21
N THR A 100 12.10 3.58 -16.48
CA THR A 100 12.47 2.25 -16.97
C THR A 100 13.90 2.31 -17.49
N ILE A 101 14.63 1.20 -17.49
CA ILE A 101 16.03 1.16 -17.99
C ILE A 101 16.11 1.61 -19.44
N SER A 102 15.07 1.40 -20.24
CA SER A 102 14.99 1.94 -21.60
C SER A 102 13.80 2.91 -21.69
N ASP A 103 14.07 4.08 -22.24
CA ASP A 103 13.07 5.13 -22.48
C ASP A 103 12.06 4.80 -23.59
N SER A 104 12.03 3.57 -24.12
CA SER A 104 11.02 3.19 -25.09
C SER A 104 9.65 3.18 -24.43
N GLU A 105 8.72 3.94 -24.97
CA GLU A 105 7.34 4.09 -24.47
C GLU A 105 6.56 2.79 -24.41
N ASP A 106 6.98 1.79 -25.20
CA ASP A 106 6.30 0.50 -25.35
C ASP A 106 6.76 -0.58 -24.36
N LYS A 107 7.74 -0.29 -23.50
CA LYS A 107 8.23 -1.32 -22.57
C LYS A 107 7.27 -1.56 -21.42
N VAL A 108 6.88 -2.82 -21.32
CA VAL A 108 6.05 -3.32 -20.22
C VAL A 108 6.92 -3.55 -18.99
N THR A 109 6.52 -2.95 -17.90
CA THR A 109 7.06 -3.24 -16.56
C THR A 109 6.27 -4.37 -15.92
N LYS A 110 6.98 -5.30 -15.28
CA LYS A 110 6.35 -6.39 -14.54
C LYS A 110 6.83 -6.42 -13.11
N VAL A 111 5.88 -6.50 -12.18
CA VAL A 111 6.15 -6.68 -10.76
C VAL A 111 5.35 -7.88 -10.26
N LYS A 112 6.04 -8.84 -9.65
CA LYS A 112 5.40 -10.02 -9.08
C LYS A 112 5.80 -10.18 -7.62
N TYR A 113 4.80 -10.26 -6.77
CA TYR A 113 4.94 -10.52 -5.34
C TYR A 113 4.49 -11.95 -5.04
N ASN A 114 5.38 -12.78 -4.50
CA ASN A 114 4.97 -14.03 -3.89
C ASN A 114 4.91 -13.83 -2.36
N PHE A 115 3.91 -14.42 -1.73
CA PHE A 115 3.66 -14.20 -0.31
C PHE A 115 3.04 -15.40 0.39
N LEU A 116 3.10 -15.37 1.71
CA LEU A 116 2.36 -16.26 2.61
C LEU A 116 1.38 -15.41 3.42
N ILE A 117 0.15 -15.88 3.57
CA ILE A 117 -0.81 -15.36 4.54
C ILE A 117 -1.34 -16.55 5.33
N ASP A 118 -1.07 -16.58 6.64
CA ASP A 118 -1.40 -17.71 7.52
C ASP A 118 -0.93 -19.05 6.91
N ASN A 119 0.35 -19.12 6.50
CA ASN A 119 1.01 -20.25 5.85
C ASN A 119 0.43 -20.68 4.48
N LYS A 120 -0.50 -19.92 3.92
CA LYS A 120 -1.05 -20.19 2.58
C LYS A 120 -0.31 -19.37 1.53
N LYS A 121 0.18 -20.05 0.48
CA LYS A 121 0.94 -19.44 -0.60
C LYS A 121 0.04 -18.63 -1.54
N GLY A 122 0.48 -17.45 -1.91
CA GLY A 122 -0.14 -16.60 -2.91
C GLY A 122 0.88 -15.95 -3.84
N SER A 123 0.39 -15.43 -4.96
CA SER A 123 1.17 -14.57 -5.83
C SER A 123 0.29 -13.49 -6.44
N TYR A 124 0.82 -12.29 -6.53
CA TYR A 124 0.18 -11.15 -7.15
C TYR A 124 1.10 -10.57 -8.22
N LEU A 125 0.59 -10.46 -9.43
CA LEU A 125 1.29 -9.99 -10.62
C LEU A 125 0.62 -8.72 -11.13
N LEU A 126 1.45 -7.73 -11.45
CA LEU A 126 1.09 -6.52 -12.17
C LEU A 126 1.99 -6.40 -13.41
N LYS A 127 1.40 -6.17 -14.58
CA LYS A 127 2.09 -5.67 -15.77
C LYS A 127 1.49 -4.34 -16.18
N PHE A 128 2.32 -3.36 -16.45
CA PHE A 128 1.88 -2.00 -16.75
C PHE A 128 2.90 -1.28 -17.62
N ASN A 129 2.47 -0.20 -18.25
CA ASN A 129 3.29 0.80 -18.89
C ASN A 129 3.16 2.15 -18.17
N LYS A 130 3.65 3.24 -18.75
CA LYS A 130 3.56 4.58 -18.17
C LYS A 130 2.12 5.11 -18.06
N GLU A 131 1.21 4.57 -18.87
CA GLU A 131 -0.16 5.08 -19.01
C GLU A 131 -1.18 4.27 -18.19
N GLU A 132 -1.05 2.94 -18.20
CA GLU A 132 -2.09 2.06 -17.66
C GLU A 132 -1.58 0.71 -17.19
N LEU A 133 -2.42 0.03 -16.43
CA LEU A 133 -2.27 -1.37 -16.07
C LEU A 133 -2.70 -2.25 -17.27
N LEU A 134 -1.84 -3.20 -17.64
CA LEU A 134 -2.05 -4.09 -18.80
C LEU A 134 -2.48 -5.49 -18.41
N GLU A 135 -2.01 -5.97 -17.25
CA GLU A 135 -2.39 -7.28 -16.71
C GLU A 135 -2.34 -7.25 -15.20
N GLU A 136 -3.33 -7.84 -14.58
CA GLU A 136 -3.41 -8.01 -13.13
C GLU A 136 -3.88 -9.42 -12.80
N LYS A 137 -3.10 -10.15 -12.01
CA LYS A 137 -3.41 -11.54 -11.67
C LYS A 137 -3.15 -11.82 -10.21
N LEU A 138 -4.12 -12.43 -9.56
CA LEU A 138 -4.00 -12.91 -8.19
C LEU A 138 -4.24 -14.41 -8.15
N GLU A 139 -3.25 -15.13 -7.65
CA GLU A 139 -3.38 -16.52 -7.26
C GLU A 139 -3.29 -16.63 -5.74
N PHE A 140 -4.20 -17.34 -5.14
CA PHE A 140 -4.17 -17.63 -3.71
C PHE A 140 -4.92 -18.92 -3.41
N THR A 141 -4.88 -19.37 -2.17
CA THR A 141 -5.59 -20.58 -1.76
C THR A 141 -7.10 -20.39 -1.88
N ILE A 142 -7.76 -21.22 -2.67
CA ILE A 142 -9.22 -21.23 -2.84
C ILE A 142 -9.83 -22.10 -1.74
N LEU A 143 -9.64 -23.36 -1.74
CA LEU A 143 -10.05 -24.26 -0.63
C LEU A 143 -8.81 -24.80 0.09
N LYS A 144 -8.27 -25.88 -0.43
CA LYS A 144 -7.01 -26.49 0.07
C LYS A 144 -5.83 -26.15 -0.85
N ASN A 145 -6.09 -25.94 -2.13
CA ASN A 145 -5.08 -25.75 -3.17
C ASN A 145 -5.00 -24.28 -3.62
N LYS A 146 -3.82 -23.87 -4.10
CA LYS A 146 -3.61 -22.60 -4.78
C LYS A 146 -4.35 -22.61 -6.11
N GLY A 147 -5.05 -21.54 -6.41
CA GLY A 147 -5.76 -21.34 -7.66
C GLY A 147 -5.86 -19.87 -8.04
N ILE A 148 -6.27 -19.61 -9.26
CA ILE A 148 -6.45 -18.25 -9.77
C ILE A 148 -7.74 -17.68 -9.17
N LEU A 149 -7.63 -16.58 -8.42
CA LEU A 149 -8.78 -15.81 -7.97
C LEU A 149 -9.27 -14.90 -9.08
N PHE A 150 -8.36 -14.20 -9.75
CA PHE A 150 -8.66 -13.45 -10.95
C PHE A 150 -7.44 -13.33 -11.86
N ASP A 151 -7.69 -13.11 -13.15
CA ASP A 151 -6.71 -12.88 -14.19
C ASP A 151 -7.35 -11.94 -15.22
N ILE A 152 -6.92 -10.68 -15.19
CA ILE A 152 -7.54 -9.58 -15.94
C ILE A 152 -6.48 -8.94 -16.82
N SER A 153 -6.79 -8.85 -18.11
CA SER A 153 -6.05 -8.08 -19.10
C SER A 153 -7.05 -7.50 -20.12
N LYS A 154 -6.59 -6.67 -21.04
CA LYS A 154 -7.46 -6.16 -22.13
C LYS A 154 -8.11 -7.27 -22.96
N GLU A 155 -7.44 -8.40 -23.08
CA GLU A 155 -7.88 -9.53 -23.92
C GLU A 155 -8.56 -10.64 -23.11
N ASN A 156 -8.37 -10.66 -21.81
CA ASN A 156 -8.82 -11.76 -20.95
C ASN A 156 -9.38 -11.25 -19.64
N PHE A 157 -10.61 -11.65 -19.38
CA PHE A 157 -11.31 -11.29 -18.17
C PHE A 157 -11.81 -12.55 -17.45
N LYS A 158 -11.04 -12.99 -16.46
CA LYS A 158 -11.39 -14.19 -15.68
C LYS A 158 -11.50 -13.86 -14.21
N LEU A 159 -12.71 -13.96 -13.68
CA LEU A 159 -12.99 -13.95 -12.24
C LEU A 159 -13.42 -15.33 -11.78
N ASN A 160 -12.82 -15.82 -10.70
CA ASN A 160 -13.26 -17.06 -10.08
C ASN A 160 -14.73 -16.94 -9.64
N LYS A 161 -15.50 -17.97 -9.90
CA LYS A 161 -16.94 -17.99 -9.57
C LYS A 161 -17.20 -17.84 -8.07
N LEU A 162 -16.25 -18.21 -7.23
CA LEU A 162 -16.37 -18.15 -5.78
C LEU A 162 -16.12 -16.75 -5.19
N LEU A 163 -15.61 -15.78 -5.97
CA LEU A 163 -15.27 -14.45 -5.46
C LEU A 163 -16.47 -13.69 -4.90
N PHE A 164 -17.63 -13.88 -5.51
CA PHE A 164 -18.86 -13.20 -5.11
C PHE A 164 -20.01 -14.19 -5.05
N LYS A 165 -20.62 -14.30 -3.87
CA LYS A 165 -21.76 -15.20 -3.65
C LYS A 165 -23.06 -14.68 -4.30
N ASN A 166 -23.17 -13.36 -4.45
CA ASN A 166 -24.36 -12.69 -4.96
C ASN A 166 -24.15 -12.27 -6.42
N GLN A 167 -25.06 -12.66 -7.32
CA GLN A 167 -25.00 -12.31 -8.73
C GLN A 167 -25.10 -10.79 -8.96
N THR A 168 -25.93 -10.09 -8.17
CA THR A 168 -26.06 -8.63 -8.25
C THR A 168 -24.71 -7.93 -7.95
N LEU A 169 -24.01 -8.39 -6.90
CA LEU A 169 -22.68 -7.86 -6.57
C LEU A 169 -21.68 -8.18 -7.69
N ARG A 170 -21.74 -9.39 -8.26
CA ARG A 170 -20.87 -9.77 -9.38
C ARG A 170 -21.08 -8.86 -10.59
N ASN A 171 -22.33 -8.60 -10.97
CA ASN A 171 -22.66 -7.72 -12.09
C ASN A 171 -22.11 -6.31 -11.84
N LYS A 172 -22.37 -5.76 -10.63
CA LYS A 172 -21.81 -4.46 -10.23
C LYS A 172 -20.29 -4.42 -10.31
N VAL A 173 -19.60 -5.47 -9.86
CA VAL A 173 -18.15 -5.56 -9.93
C VAL A 173 -17.66 -5.60 -11.37
N ASN A 174 -18.33 -6.34 -12.26
CA ASN A 174 -18.00 -6.38 -13.67
C ASN A 174 -18.10 -4.98 -14.31
N GLU A 175 -19.19 -4.25 -14.07
CA GLU A 175 -19.36 -2.86 -14.53
C GLU A 175 -18.25 -1.94 -14.02
N LEU A 176 -17.86 -2.09 -12.74
CA LEU A 176 -16.77 -1.31 -12.16
C LEU A 176 -15.41 -1.63 -12.80
N ILE A 177 -15.17 -2.89 -13.15
CA ILE A 177 -13.95 -3.30 -13.85
C ILE A 177 -13.93 -2.70 -15.26
N GLU A 178 -15.00 -2.85 -16.03
CA GLU A 178 -15.12 -2.29 -17.38
C GLU A 178 -14.89 -0.77 -17.39
N THR A 179 -15.34 -0.08 -16.33
CA THR A 179 -15.22 1.38 -16.23
C THR A 179 -13.87 1.84 -15.73
N TYR A 180 -13.26 1.13 -14.79
CA TYR A 180 -12.16 1.68 -13.98
C TYR A 180 -10.86 0.88 -14.05
N TRP A 181 -10.90 -0.40 -14.44
CA TRP A 181 -9.67 -1.19 -14.52
C TRP A 181 -8.74 -0.63 -15.61
N GLY A 182 -7.45 -0.78 -15.46
CA GLY A 182 -6.43 -0.10 -16.27
C GLY A 182 -5.97 1.19 -15.63
N ASN A 183 -6.90 2.10 -15.30
CA ASN A 183 -6.60 3.29 -14.49
C ASN A 183 -6.49 2.98 -12.99
N HIS A 184 -7.13 1.92 -12.54
CA HIS A 184 -7.09 1.42 -11.17
C HIS A 184 -6.90 -0.09 -11.18
N SER A 185 -6.23 -0.63 -10.16
CA SER A 185 -6.13 -2.07 -9.99
C SER A 185 -7.48 -2.66 -9.56
N PHE A 186 -7.73 -3.91 -9.88
CA PHE A 186 -8.91 -4.62 -9.39
C PHE A 186 -8.93 -4.68 -7.86
N LEU A 187 -7.76 -4.86 -7.23
CA LEU A 187 -7.69 -4.82 -5.78
C LEU A 187 -8.08 -3.45 -5.21
N SER A 188 -7.83 -2.34 -5.92
CA SER A 188 -8.32 -1.00 -5.50
C SER A 188 -9.84 -0.90 -5.62
N ILE A 189 -10.43 -1.46 -6.68
CA ILE A 189 -11.89 -1.53 -6.84
C ILE A 189 -12.52 -2.35 -5.70
N ILE A 190 -11.94 -3.50 -5.39
CA ILE A 190 -12.40 -4.34 -4.26
C ILE A 190 -12.23 -3.61 -2.92
N ASN A 191 -11.13 -2.87 -2.73
CA ASN A 191 -10.92 -2.09 -1.52
C ASN A 191 -12.00 -1.02 -1.34
N GLU A 192 -12.35 -0.30 -2.41
CA GLU A 192 -13.47 0.65 -2.40
C GLU A 192 -14.78 -0.03 -1.98
N ILE A 193 -15.07 -1.19 -2.55
CA ILE A 193 -16.28 -1.96 -2.24
C ILE A 193 -16.32 -2.39 -0.78
N ILE A 194 -15.19 -2.83 -0.23
CA ILE A 194 -15.07 -3.24 1.18
C ILE A 194 -15.32 -2.07 2.11
N ASP A 195 -14.84 -0.87 1.75
CA ASP A 195 -14.98 0.35 2.56
C ASP A 195 -16.40 0.97 2.46
N GLN A 196 -17.24 0.54 1.49
CA GLN A 196 -18.63 0.98 1.37
C GLN A 196 -19.52 0.34 2.45
N LYS A 197 -20.17 1.20 3.28
CA LYS A 197 -21.05 0.75 4.39
C LYS A 197 -22.26 -0.10 3.96
N ASN A 198 -22.69 0.02 2.70
CA ASN A 198 -23.90 -0.60 2.18
C ASN A 198 -23.70 -2.01 1.62
N ILE A 199 -22.47 -2.52 1.58
CA ILE A 199 -22.19 -3.83 1.01
C ILE A 199 -21.95 -4.83 2.12
N ASN A 200 -22.66 -5.95 2.06
CA ASN A 200 -22.44 -7.05 2.98
C ASN A 200 -21.13 -7.77 2.63
N ILE A 201 -20.07 -7.47 3.37
CA ILE A 201 -18.73 -8.02 3.19
C ILE A 201 -18.73 -9.58 3.19
N LYS A 202 -19.70 -10.22 3.87
CA LYS A 202 -19.84 -11.68 3.89
C LYS A 202 -20.18 -12.29 2.52
N THR A 203 -20.59 -11.46 1.56
CA THR A 203 -20.85 -11.90 0.18
C THR A 203 -19.59 -11.97 -0.67
N ILE A 204 -18.49 -11.35 -0.23
CA ILE A 204 -17.19 -11.40 -0.88
C ILE A 204 -16.38 -12.58 -0.32
N PHE A 205 -15.60 -13.22 -1.16
CA PHE A 205 -14.76 -14.35 -0.78
C PHE A 205 -13.74 -13.96 0.31
N PRO A 206 -13.75 -14.63 1.48
CA PRO A 206 -12.95 -14.21 2.63
C PRO A 206 -11.45 -14.11 2.35
N ASN A 207 -10.92 -14.98 1.49
CA ASN A 207 -9.51 -14.95 1.16
C ASN A 207 -9.13 -13.73 0.29
N LEU A 208 -10.03 -13.22 -0.55
CA LEU A 208 -9.80 -11.95 -1.27
C LEU A 208 -9.73 -10.77 -0.30
N ILE A 209 -10.67 -10.69 0.65
CA ILE A 209 -10.67 -9.67 1.71
C ILE A 209 -9.38 -9.76 2.53
N LYS A 210 -8.95 -10.99 2.86
CA LYS A 210 -7.71 -11.22 3.61
C LYS A 210 -6.47 -10.70 2.86
N VAL A 211 -6.38 -10.91 1.55
CA VAL A 211 -5.28 -10.37 0.72
C VAL A 211 -5.29 -8.85 0.72
N VAL A 212 -6.43 -8.22 0.40
CA VAL A 212 -6.57 -6.76 0.38
C VAL A 212 -6.18 -6.17 1.74
N SER A 213 -6.76 -6.68 2.82
CA SER A 213 -6.47 -6.17 4.18
C SER A 213 -5.02 -6.40 4.61
N SER A 214 -4.37 -7.46 4.13
CA SER A 214 -2.95 -7.71 4.42
C SER A 214 -2.04 -6.75 3.64
N PHE A 215 -2.33 -6.47 2.37
CA PHE A 215 -1.58 -5.51 1.58
C PHE A 215 -1.77 -4.07 2.09
N LYS A 216 -2.94 -3.70 2.58
CA LYS A 216 -3.17 -2.41 3.26
C LYS A 216 -2.28 -2.19 4.48
N LYS A 217 -1.82 -3.25 5.13
CA LYS A 217 -0.95 -3.19 6.32
C LYS A 217 0.54 -3.04 5.99
N ILE A 218 0.93 -3.06 4.72
CA ILE A 218 2.31 -2.79 4.34
C ILE A 218 2.67 -1.38 4.80
N CYS A 219 3.68 -1.27 5.65
CA CYS A 219 4.23 0.00 6.11
C CYS A 219 5.59 0.21 5.44
N VAL A 220 5.78 1.35 4.82
CA VAL A 220 7.06 1.75 4.21
C VAL A 220 7.47 3.07 4.83
N LEU A 221 8.65 3.07 5.46
CA LEU A 221 9.30 4.27 5.97
C LEU A 221 10.30 4.73 4.91
N ASP A 222 10.11 5.94 4.40
CA ASP A 222 10.96 6.53 3.37
C ASP A 222 11.46 7.89 3.88
N SER A 223 12.77 8.01 4.02
CA SER A 223 13.42 9.25 4.48
C SER A 223 13.33 10.41 3.49
N SER A 224 12.92 10.16 2.25
CA SER A 224 12.72 11.22 1.25
C SER A 224 11.43 12.02 1.46
N VAL A 225 10.59 11.61 2.38
CA VAL A 225 9.34 12.29 2.71
C VAL A 225 9.58 13.17 3.92
N THR A 226 9.74 14.46 3.69
CA THR A 226 9.87 15.50 4.71
C THR A 226 8.62 15.66 5.60
N ALA A 227 7.55 14.96 5.29
CA ALA A 227 6.39 14.80 6.15
C ALA A 227 6.06 13.31 6.22
N LEU A 228 6.19 12.71 7.38
CA LEU A 228 5.69 11.37 7.69
C LEU A 228 4.15 11.37 7.72
N HIS A 229 3.53 11.68 6.58
CA HIS A 229 2.10 11.50 6.38
C HIS A 229 1.74 10.03 6.16
N TYR A 230 2.53 9.13 6.72
CA TYR A 230 2.12 7.75 6.80
C TYR A 230 1.33 7.59 8.08
N SER A 231 0.03 7.67 7.96
CA SER A 231 -0.84 7.09 8.95
C SER A 231 -0.25 5.74 9.33
N VAL A 232 0.12 5.57 10.58
CA VAL A 232 0.29 4.24 11.14
C VAL A 232 -1.07 3.58 10.93
N PRO A 233 -1.22 2.72 9.91
CA PRO A 233 -2.53 2.19 9.61
C PRO A 233 -2.95 1.39 10.82
N SER A 234 -4.16 1.41 11.19
CA SER A 234 -4.79 0.51 12.15
C SER A 234 -4.79 0.86 13.63
N LEU A 235 -3.97 1.76 14.12
CA LEU A 235 -4.15 2.21 15.53
C LEU A 235 -5.13 3.37 15.66
N LEU A 236 -5.40 4.09 14.57
CA LEU A 236 -6.25 5.29 14.55
C LEU A 236 -7.38 5.23 13.50
N GLU A 237 -7.63 4.08 12.86
CA GLU A 237 -8.82 3.90 12.01
C GLU A 237 -10.07 3.69 12.89
N GLY A 238 -10.58 4.76 13.37
CA GLY A 238 -11.88 4.93 13.99
C GLY A 238 -12.13 6.42 14.07
N ASN A 239 -13.36 6.85 13.86
CA ASN A 239 -13.77 8.22 14.15
C ASN A 239 -13.44 8.51 15.62
N ILE A 240 -12.26 9.10 15.85
CA ILE A 240 -11.89 9.58 17.17
C ILE A 240 -12.67 10.86 17.34
N SER A 241 -13.76 10.77 18.10
CA SER A 241 -14.45 11.97 18.57
C SER A 241 -13.48 12.75 19.47
N SER A 242 -13.61 14.07 19.47
CA SER A 242 -12.83 14.97 20.33
C SER A 242 -12.89 14.62 21.83
N ASP A 243 -13.82 13.79 22.24
CA ASP A 243 -14.03 13.36 23.63
C ASP A 243 -13.11 12.22 24.10
N ASP A 244 -12.35 11.59 23.19
CA ASP A 244 -11.52 10.43 23.54
C ASP A 244 -10.08 10.84 23.96
N LYS A 245 -9.93 11.94 24.71
CA LYS A 245 -8.62 12.44 25.21
C LYS A 245 -7.84 11.35 25.97
N LYS A 246 -8.51 10.50 26.73
CA LYS A 246 -7.83 9.39 27.46
C LYS A 246 -7.24 8.37 26.50
N ARG A 247 -7.98 8.02 25.45
CA ARG A 247 -7.52 7.06 24.43
C ARG A 247 -6.38 7.65 23.60
N LEU A 248 -6.47 8.93 23.25
CA LEU A 248 -5.40 9.68 22.57
C LEU A 248 -4.12 9.71 23.39
N ASN A 249 -4.20 10.04 24.68
CA ASN A 249 -3.04 10.07 25.58
C ASN A 249 -2.42 8.68 25.73
N PHE A 250 -3.24 7.62 25.79
CA PHE A 250 -2.77 6.23 25.85
C PHE A 250 -2.05 5.85 24.55
N LEU A 251 -2.63 6.16 23.37
CA LEU A 251 -2.00 5.91 22.07
C LEU A 251 -0.70 6.72 21.90
N LYS A 252 -0.71 7.99 22.35
CA LYS A 252 0.48 8.85 22.37
C LYS A 252 1.60 8.20 23.18
N SER A 253 1.31 7.76 24.40
CA SER A 253 2.34 7.19 25.29
C SER A 253 2.91 5.86 24.75
N ILE A 254 2.08 4.95 24.29
CA ILE A 254 2.54 3.67 23.73
C ILE A 254 3.29 3.88 22.42
N GLY A 255 2.70 4.66 21.48
CA GLY A 255 3.34 4.94 20.20
C GLY A 255 4.70 5.60 20.38
N GLN A 256 4.78 6.61 21.24
CA GLN A 256 6.01 7.33 21.55
C GLN A 256 7.07 6.41 22.17
N GLN A 257 6.72 5.60 23.15
CA GLN A 257 7.66 4.66 23.77
C GLN A 257 8.17 3.60 22.80
N THR A 258 7.27 3.05 21.97
CA THR A 258 7.62 2.03 20.99
C THR A 258 8.55 2.60 19.93
N VAL A 259 8.23 3.77 19.37
CA VAL A 259 9.06 4.43 18.37
C VAL A 259 10.40 4.83 18.96
N LYS A 260 10.43 5.44 20.13
CA LYS A 260 11.64 5.84 20.81
C LYS A 260 12.57 4.66 21.13
N SER A 261 12.01 3.56 21.62
CA SER A 261 12.80 2.35 21.90
C SER A 261 13.33 1.69 20.62
N PHE A 262 12.55 1.69 19.54
CA PHE A 262 12.97 1.18 18.24
C PHE A 262 14.08 2.05 17.63
N LEU A 263 13.87 3.37 17.57
CA LEU A 263 14.81 4.30 16.95
C LEU A 263 16.16 4.32 17.66
N ARG A 264 16.17 4.29 19.00
CA ARG A 264 17.41 4.20 19.77
C ARG A 264 18.21 2.93 19.53
N ARG A 265 17.56 1.83 19.14
CA ARG A 265 18.24 0.58 18.76
C ARG A 265 18.82 0.61 17.36
N VAL A 266 18.22 1.40 16.48
CA VAL A 266 18.61 1.47 15.06
C VAL A 266 19.65 2.57 14.82
N ASN A 267 19.52 3.69 15.53
CA ASN A 267 20.42 4.83 15.38
C ASN A 267 20.74 5.44 16.76
N SER A 268 22.00 5.35 17.17
CA SER A 268 22.49 5.89 18.45
C SER A 268 22.41 7.42 18.54
N ASN A 269 22.30 8.11 17.42
CA ASN A 269 22.16 9.57 17.37
C ASN A 269 20.74 10.05 17.70
N PHE A 270 19.75 9.13 17.74
CA PHE A 270 18.41 9.48 18.14
C PHE A 270 18.33 9.80 19.64
N LEU A 271 17.88 11.02 19.95
CA LEU A 271 17.68 11.48 21.32
C LEU A 271 16.26 11.24 21.77
N ASP A 272 15.30 11.69 20.98
CA ASP A 272 13.88 11.64 21.35
C ASP A 272 12.94 11.54 20.16
N ALA A 273 11.70 11.10 20.45
CA ALA A 273 10.59 11.06 19.52
C ALA A 273 9.31 11.48 20.27
N GLU A 274 8.60 12.46 19.72
CA GLU A 274 7.37 12.98 20.31
C GLU A 274 6.26 13.08 19.27
N TYR A 275 5.02 12.66 19.64
CA TYR A 275 3.86 12.90 18.83
C TYR A 275 3.20 14.22 19.18
N GLU A 276 3.11 15.12 18.23
CA GLU A 276 2.31 16.33 18.32
C GLU A 276 0.96 16.12 17.64
N PHE A 277 -0.12 16.44 18.34
CA PHE A 277 -1.47 16.31 17.82
C PHE A 277 -2.10 17.68 17.62
N LYS A 278 -2.60 17.95 16.42
CA LYS A 278 -3.26 19.20 16.06
C LYS A 278 -4.68 18.91 15.53
N ASN A 279 -5.68 19.59 16.05
CA ASN A 279 -7.01 19.57 15.47
C ASN A 279 -7.10 20.57 14.33
N VAL A 280 -7.42 20.08 13.12
CA VAL A 280 -7.65 20.92 11.94
C VAL A 280 -9.09 20.64 11.48
N GLY A 281 -10.00 21.55 11.81
CA GLY A 281 -11.43 21.32 11.65
C GLY A 281 -11.91 20.16 12.53
N ASN A 282 -12.62 19.19 11.93
CA ASN A 282 -13.10 17.98 12.61
C ASN A 282 -12.14 16.79 12.50
N GLN A 283 -10.91 17.00 12.03
CA GLN A 283 -9.94 15.94 11.88
C GLN A 283 -8.76 16.15 12.82
N LEU A 284 -8.31 15.06 13.42
CA LEU A 284 -7.10 15.02 14.23
C LEU A 284 -5.92 14.75 13.30
N HIS A 285 -5.01 15.71 13.23
CA HIS A 285 -3.70 15.55 12.60
C HIS A 285 -2.66 15.25 13.68
N TYR A 286 -1.69 14.44 13.32
CA TYR A 286 -0.56 14.19 14.22
C TYR A 286 0.76 14.22 13.42
N GLU A 287 1.79 14.73 14.08
CA GLU A 287 3.15 14.75 13.57
C GLU A 287 4.05 14.01 14.54
N LEU A 288 5.01 13.26 14.00
CA LEU A 288 6.08 12.67 14.81
C LEU A 288 7.30 13.55 14.70
N LEU A 289 7.62 14.22 15.79
CA LEU A 289 8.84 15.02 15.91
C LEU A 289 9.98 14.11 16.38
N LEU A 290 11.07 14.13 15.65
CA LEU A 290 12.26 13.35 15.94
C LEU A 290 13.40 14.31 16.27
N THR A 291 14.05 14.08 17.43
CA THR A 291 15.23 14.82 17.83
C THR A 291 16.46 13.95 17.62
N GLU A 292 17.37 14.40 16.79
CA GLU A 292 18.65 13.75 16.52
C GLU A 292 19.81 14.60 17.03
N ARG A 293 20.91 13.94 17.37
CA ARG A 293 22.17 14.60 17.65
C ARG A 293 22.97 14.74 16.36
N ILE A 294 23.28 15.97 15.95
CA ILE A 294 24.18 16.25 14.83
C ILE A 294 25.47 16.82 15.44
N ASN A 295 26.61 16.23 15.12
CA ASN A 295 27.95 16.66 15.57
C ASN A 295 28.10 16.87 17.10
N ASN A 296 27.47 15.99 17.90
CA ASN A 296 27.44 16.05 19.37
C ASN A 296 26.62 17.20 20.00
N GLU A 297 25.89 17.98 19.21
CA GLU A 297 24.94 18.97 19.72
C GLU A 297 23.51 18.58 19.40
N PRO A 298 22.52 18.80 20.29
CA PRO A 298 21.10 18.60 19.98
C PRO A 298 20.65 19.69 19.00
N LEU A 299 19.89 19.30 17.97
CA LEU A 299 19.14 20.21 17.12
C LEU A 299 17.88 20.69 17.82
#